data_25181f57d7464905beea7a595377abf8
#
_entry.id   25181f57d7464905beea7a595377abf8
#
_cell.length_a   1.000
_cell.length_b   1.000
_cell.length_c   1.000
_cell.angle_alpha   90.00
_cell.angle_beta   90.00
_cell.angle_gamma   90.00
#
_symmetry.space_group_name_H-M   'P 1'
#
loop_
_entity.id
_entity.type
_entity.pdbx_description
1 polymer ?
#
loop_
_entity_poly.entity_id
_entity_poly.type
_entity_poly.pdbx_seq_one_letter_code
_entity_poly.pdbx_strand_id
1 'polypeptide(L)'
;MNRQNGNMYEFVTHTSNPIKGLCPHNCSYCYMKAIFRRYHSDETLRLDEHELNTSYGKNKFLFLGTSTDMFANAVPTEWILQVYDKCLQYPENKYLFQSKNPGRFLEPQLINHPLMQLKDRICFATTIESNRDYPISKAQSMTERADAMAQLQAMGFPVMVTIEPIMDFDHDVLVEMLKKIKPFQVNIGCNTSKEIKLREPTRDQIYALVQELRTFTNIELKSNSKRI
;
A
#
# COMPACT_ATOMS: atom_id res chain seq x y z
N MET A 1 -13.56 -11.72 4.23
CA MET A 1 -12.55 -11.26 5.23
C MET A 1 -11.77 -12.46 5.75
N ASN A 2 -10.43 -12.39 5.77
CA ASN A 2 -9.53 -13.47 6.17
C ASN A 2 -8.64 -13.02 7.34
N ARG A 3 -8.38 -13.94 8.29
CA ARG A 3 -7.36 -13.72 9.31
C ARG A 3 -5.98 -13.68 8.66
N GLN A 4 -5.16 -12.72 9.04
CA GLN A 4 -3.82 -12.60 8.49
C GLN A 4 -2.88 -13.65 9.11
N ASN A 5 -2.21 -14.40 8.23
CA ASN A 5 -1.16 -15.36 8.59
C ASN A 5 -0.05 -15.19 7.54
N GLY A 6 1.11 -14.66 7.91
CA GLY A 6 2.24 -14.56 6.98
C GLY A 6 2.97 -13.21 6.98
N ASN A 7 3.72 -12.94 5.93
CA ASN A 7 4.61 -11.79 5.80
C ASN A 7 3.88 -10.50 5.35
N MET A 8 2.80 -10.16 6.03
CA MET A 8 2.14 -8.87 5.87
C MET A 8 2.75 -7.85 6.85
N TYR A 9 2.02 -6.84 7.25
CA TYR A 9 2.42 -5.93 8.33
C TYR A 9 2.02 -6.56 9.67
N GLU A 10 2.88 -6.55 10.68
CA GLU A 10 2.64 -7.24 11.98
C GLU A 10 1.38 -6.75 12.69
N PHE A 11 1.05 -5.47 12.56
CA PHE A 11 -0.14 -4.87 13.18
C PHE A 11 -1.46 -5.23 12.45
N VAL A 12 -1.40 -5.73 11.21
CA VAL A 12 -2.59 -6.15 10.45
C VAL A 12 -3.07 -7.51 10.95
N THR A 13 -4.30 -7.56 11.43
CA THR A 13 -4.91 -8.79 11.95
C THR A 13 -5.75 -9.52 10.90
N HIS A 14 -6.35 -8.79 9.99
CA HIS A 14 -7.26 -9.33 8.96
C HIS A 14 -7.10 -8.60 7.63
N THR A 15 -7.50 -9.28 6.56
CA THR A 15 -7.57 -8.70 5.21
C THR A 15 -8.98 -8.83 4.66
N SER A 16 -9.41 -7.88 3.83
CA SER A 16 -10.64 -7.96 3.05
C SER A 16 -10.39 -7.39 1.65
N ASN A 17 -10.98 -7.98 0.64
CA ASN A 17 -10.82 -7.59 -0.75
C ASN A 17 -12.19 -7.32 -1.38
N PRO A 18 -12.84 -6.19 -1.02
CA PRO A 18 -14.16 -5.85 -1.55
C PRO A 18 -14.13 -5.48 -3.04
N ILE A 19 -12.99 -5.10 -3.57
CA ILE A 19 -12.76 -4.91 -5.01
C ILE A 19 -11.83 -6.01 -5.49
N LYS A 20 -12.27 -6.75 -6.51
CA LYS A 20 -11.58 -7.90 -7.09
C LYS A 20 -11.31 -7.68 -8.57
N GLY A 21 -10.49 -8.54 -9.13
CA GLY A 21 -10.04 -8.51 -10.51
C GLY A 21 -8.56 -8.19 -10.63
N LEU A 22 -8.02 -8.22 -11.84
CA LEU A 22 -6.62 -7.92 -12.08
C LEU A 22 -6.35 -6.42 -11.87
N CYS A 23 -5.35 -6.12 -11.04
CA CYS A 23 -5.03 -4.75 -10.68
C CYS A 23 -4.64 -3.91 -11.93
N PRO A 24 -5.29 -2.75 -12.17
CA PRO A 24 -5.02 -1.90 -13.32
C PRO A 24 -3.61 -1.32 -13.39
N HIS A 25 -2.90 -1.22 -12.27
CA HIS A 25 -1.50 -0.76 -12.24
C HIS A 25 -0.55 -1.68 -12.97
N ASN A 26 -0.91 -2.94 -13.17
CA ASN A 26 -0.16 -3.91 -13.98
C ASN A 26 1.34 -4.00 -13.65
N CYS A 27 1.71 -3.91 -12.36
CA CYS A 27 3.11 -3.99 -11.94
C CYS A 27 3.78 -5.27 -12.48
N SER A 28 5.00 -5.15 -13.05
CA SER A 28 5.71 -6.28 -13.63
C SER A 28 5.99 -7.39 -12.61
N TYR A 29 6.34 -7.02 -11.39
CA TYR A 29 6.71 -7.93 -10.28
C TYR A 29 5.52 -8.42 -9.44
N CYS A 30 4.27 -8.08 -9.81
CA CYS A 30 3.10 -8.39 -8.99
C CYS A 30 2.85 -9.89 -8.89
N TYR A 31 2.94 -10.45 -7.68
CA TYR A 31 2.70 -11.86 -7.40
C TYR A 31 1.26 -12.31 -7.73
N MET A 32 0.30 -11.39 -7.69
CA MET A 32 -1.09 -11.70 -8.03
C MET A 32 -1.25 -12.21 -9.45
N LYS A 33 -0.43 -11.74 -10.42
CA LYS A 33 -0.45 -12.25 -11.79
C LYS A 33 -0.20 -13.76 -11.86
N ALA A 34 0.75 -14.26 -11.06
CA ALA A 34 1.00 -15.70 -10.98
C ALA A 34 -0.16 -16.45 -10.34
N ILE A 35 -0.82 -15.86 -9.33
CA ILE A 35 -2.01 -16.41 -8.70
C ILE A 35 -3.17 -16.49 -9.69
N PHE A 36 -3.47 -15.40 -10.39
CA PHE A 36 -4.55 -15.38 -11.41
C PHE A 36 -4.33 -16.44 -12.48
N ARG A 37 -3.10 -16.54 -13.03
CA ARG A 37 -2.74 -17.58 -14.01
C ARG A 37 -2.91 -19.00 -13.44
N ARG A 38 -2.44 -19.23 -12.21
CA ARG A 38 -2.47 -20.57 -11.59
C ARG A 38 -3.88 -21.08 -11.31
N TYR A 39 -4.79 -20.20 -10.91
CA TYR A 39 -6.14 -20.56 -10.51
C TYR A 39 -7.19 -20.19 -11.55
N HIS A 40 -6.78 -19.74 -12.76
CA HIS A 40 -7.69 -19.29 -13.81
C HIS A 40 -8.77 -18.34 -13.29
N SER A 41 -8.36 -17.42 -12.40
CA SER A 41 -9.27 -16.52 -11.73
C SER A 41 -9.84 -15.49 -12.71
N ASP A 42 -11.08 -15.06 -12.47
CA ASP A 42 -11.71 -13.99 -13.23
C ASP A 42 -10.94 -12.67 -13.02
N GLU A 43 -10.37 -12.15 -14.12
CA GLU A 43 -9.57 -10.91 -14.15
C GLU A 43 -10.44 -9.65 -14.20
N THR A 44 -11.76 -9.79 -14.41
CA THR A 44 -12.68 -8.66 -14.52
C THR A 44 -12.73 -7.85 -13.22
N LEU A 45 -12.48 -6.56 -13.34
CA LEU A 45 -12.58 -5.63 -12.22
C LEU A 45 -14.04 -5.53 -11.77
N ARG A 46 -14.31 -5.80 -10.49
CA ARG A 46 -15.66 -5.81 -9.94
C ARG A 46 -15.70 -5.50 -8.45
N LEU A 47 -16.81 -4.95 -8.01
CA LEU A 47 -17.18 -4.89 -6.61
C LEU A 47 -17.69 -6.25 -6.15
N ASP A 48 -17.21 -6.77 -5.04
CA ASP A 48 -17.62 -8.07 -4.48
C ASP A 48 -18.64 -7.87 -3.36
N GLU A 49 -19.90 -8.10 -3.69
CA GLU A 49 -21.01 -7.92 -2.74
C GLU A 49 -20.90 -8.84 -1.52
N HIS A 50 -20.34 -10.05 -1.69
CA HIS A 50 -20.17 -10.97 -0.58
C HIS A 50 -19.16 -10.39 0.44
N GLU A 51 -18.04 -9.83 0.00
CA GLU A 51 -17.08 -9.16 0.89
C GLU A 51 -17.71 -7.92 1.56
N LEU A 52 -18.49 -7.13 0.83
CA LEU A 52 -19.22 -5.98 1.39
C LEU A 52 -20.25 -6.39 2.44
N ASN A 53 -20.92 -7.53 2.28
CA ASN A 53 -21.92 -8.02 3.22
C ASN A 53 -21.32 -8.82 4.39
N THR A 54 -20.03 -9.18 4.32
CA THR A 54 -19.35 -9.88 5.42
C THR A 54 -19.15 -8.96 6.63
N SER A 55 -19.51 -9.42 7.84
CA SER A 55 -19.26 -8.65 9.07
C SER A 55 -17.75 -8.49 9.33
N TYR A 56 -17.33 -7.26 9.62
CA TYR A 56 -15.94 -7.01 10.03
C TYR A 56 -15.68 -7.29 11.51
N GLY A 57 -16.75 -7.38 12.33
CA GLY A 57 -16.61 -7.52 13.79
C GLY A 57 -15.95 -6.29 14.43
N LYS A 58 -15.26 -6.48 15.57
CA LYS A 58 -14.73 -5.37 16.38
C LYS A 58 -13.23 -5.57 16.71
N ASN A 59 -12.57 -4.47 17.03
CA ASN A 59 -11.19 -4.44 17.54
C ASN A 59 -10.17 -5.14 16.63
N LYS A 60 -10.33 -4.97 15.33
CA LYS A 60 -9.43 -5.51 14.31
C LYS A 60 -8.66 -4.40 13.61
N PHE A 61 -7.51 -4.75 13.07
CA PHE A 61 -6.81 -3.92 12.11
C PHE A 61 -6.92 -4.60 10.74
N LEU A 62 -7.72 -3.99 9.84
CA LEU A 62 -8.01 -4.55 8.52
C LEU A 62 -7.17 -3.87 7.45
N PHE A 63 -6.48 -4.66 6.63
CA PHE A 63 -5.91 -4.19 5.37
C PHE A 63 -6.89 -4.47 4.24
N LEU A 64 -7.34 -3.41 3.56
CA LEU A 64 -8.34 -3.48 2.50
C LEU A 64 -7.66 -3.37 1.12
N GLY A 65 -8.03 -4.27 0.19
CA GLY A 65 -7.51 -4.25 -1.16
C GLY A 65 -6.11 -4.84 -1.32
N THR A 66 -5.82 -5.96 -0.64
CA THR A 66 -4.49 -6.61 -0.72
C THR A 66 -4.21 -7.28 -2.05
N SER A 67 -5.23 -7.64 -2.81
CA SER A 67 -5.12 -8.33 -4.11
C SER A 67 -5.23 -7.38 -5.30
N THR A 68 -6.05 -6.35 -5.17
CA THR A 68 -6.31 -5.35 -6.20
C THR A 68 -6.26 -3.98 -5.55
N ASP A 69 -5.51 -3.06 -6.14
CA ASP A 69 -5.46 -1.69 -5.65
C ASP A 69 -6.82 -1.01 -5.90
N MET A 70 -7.56 -0.78 -4.81
CA MET A 70 -8.91 -0.19 -4.88
C MET A 70 -8.90 1.29 -5.27
N PHE A 71 -7.74 1.94 -5.28
CA PHE A 71 -7.59 3.35 -5.69
C PHE A 71 -6.94 3.50 -7.07
N ALA A 72 -6.81 2.41 -7.84
CA ALA A 72 -6.41 2.53 -9.23
C ALA A 72 -7.45 3.32 -10.04
N ASN A 73 -7.00 4.09 -11.06
CA ASN A 73 -7.88 4.99 -11.83
C ASN A 73 -9.10 4.30 -12.47
N ALA A 74 -8.98 3.04 -12.84
CA ALA A 74 -10.08 2.28 -13.44
C ALA A 74 -11.16 1.83 -12.43
N VAL A 75 -10.93 1.99 -11.12
CA VAL A 75 -11.92 1.65 -10.09
C VAL A 75 -12.90 2.81 -9.95
N PRO A 76 -14.22 2.59 -10.12
CA PRO A 76 -15.23 3.62 -9.89
C PRO A 76 -15.18 4.17 -8.45
N THR A 77 -15.29 5.49 -8.31
CA THR A 77 -15.27 6.15 -6.99
C THR A 77 -16.43 5.68 -6.10
N GLU A 78 -17.57 5.37 -6.69
CA GLU A 78 -18.76 4.84 -6.01
C GLU A 78 -18.48 3.51 -5.30
N TRP A 79 -17.60 2.66 -5.85
CA TRP A 79 -17.21 1.42 -5.20
C TRP A 79 -16.34 1.67 -3.96
N ILE A 80 -15.45 2.65 -4.05
CA ILE A 80 -14.62 3.06 -2.91
C ILE A 80 -15.50 3.63 -1.80
N LEU A 81 -16.47 4.47 -2.15
CA LEU A 81 -17.43 5.05 -1.20
C LEU A 81 -18.23 3.95 -0.48
N GLN A 82 -18.70 2.93 -1.20
CA GLN A 82 -19.39 1.78 -0.57
C GLN A 82 -18.46 1.03 0.42
N VAL A 83 -17.17 0.91 0.12
CA VAL A 83 -16.19 0.33 1.06
C VAL A 83 -16.00 1.23 2.27
N TYR A 84 -15.96 2.54 2.09
CA TYR A 84 -15.84 3.51 3.19
C TYR A 84 -17.09 3.49 4.08
N ASP A 85 -18.30 3.44 3.49
CA ASP A 85 -19.56 3.27 4.22
C ASP A 85 -19.55 1.99 5.05
N LYS A 86 -19.03 0.91 4.47
CA LYS A 86 -18.84 -0.35 5.19
C LYS A 86 -17.90 -0.20 6.37
N CYS A 87 -16.76 0.47 6.21
CA CYS A 87 -15.82 0.72 7.30
C CYS A 87 -16.45 1.56 8.41
N LEU A 88 -17.23 2.57 8.04
CA LEU A 88 -17.91 3.46 9.00
C LEU A 88 -18.91 2.72 9.90
N GLN A 89 -19.51 1.62 9.43
CA GLN A 89 -20.37 0.75 10.24
C GLN A 89 -19.62 0.03 11.38
N TYR A 90 -18.27 -0.02 11.31
CA TYR A 90 -17.42 -0.70 12.28
C TYR A 90 -16.33 0.23 12.85
N PRO A 91 -16.68 1.32 13.55
CA PRO A 91 -15.75 2.38 13.94
C PRO A 91 -14.73 1.95 15.01
N GLU A 92 -14.92 0.78 15.63
CA GLU A 92 -13.99 0.21 16.61
C GLU A 92 -12.79 -0.46 15.95
N ASN A 93 -12.82 -0.67 14.63
CA ASN A 93 -11.71 -1.23 13.86
C ASN A 93 -10.73 -0.14 13.42
N LYS A 94 -9.52 -0.58 13.07
CA LYS A 94 -8.54 0.23 12.34
C LYS A 94 -8.44 -0.25 10.90
N TYR A 95 -8.14 0.66 9.99
CA TYR A 95 -8.12 0.40 8.56
C TYR A 95 -6.80 0.85 7.94
N LEU A 96 -6.17 -0.02 7.15
CA LEU A 96 -5.06 0.29 6.28
C LEU A 96 -5.56 0.37 4.85
N PHE A 97 -5.40 1.54 4.24
CA PHE A 97 -5.60 1.78 2.81
C PHE A 97 -4.24 2.00 2.17
N GLN A 98 -3.83 1.08 1.32
CA GLN A 98 -2.56 1.19 0.59
C GLN A 98 -2.82 1.28 -0.90
N SER A 99 -2.14 2.22 -1.56
CA SER A 99 -2.26 2.42 -3.00
C SER A 99 -0.97 2.90 -3.63
N LYS A 100 -0.78 2.54 -4.90
CA LYS A 100 0.20 3.16 -5.81
C LYS A 100 -0.37 4.36 -6.57
N ASN A 101 -1.57 4.79 -6.19
CA ASN A 101 -2.24 6.00 -6.65
C ASN A 101 -2.79 6.78 -5.44
N PRO A 102 -1.93 7.21 -4.49
CA PRO A 102 -2.37 7.88 -3.27
C PRO A 102 -3.00 9.27 -3.53
N GLY A 103 -2.81 9.85 -4.72
CA GLY A 103 -3.52 11.06 -5.12
C GLY A 103 -5.04 10.91 -5.03
N ARG A 104 -5.57 9.71 -5.26
CA ARG A 104 -7.01 9.45 -5.12
C ARG A 104 -7.53 9.55 -3.70
N PHE A 105 -6.71 9.31 -2.69
CA PHE A 105 -7.13 9.54 -1.29
C PHE A 105 -7.56 10.99 -1.05
N LEU A 106 -7.00 11.93 -1.83
CA LEU A 106 -7.25 13.37 -1.73
C LEU A 106 -8.42 13.85 -2.60
N GLU A 107 -9.05 12.97 -3.38
CA GLU A 107 -10.25 13.33 -4.14
C GLU A 107 -11.33 13.87 -3.19
N PRO A 108 -11.99 15.01 -3.51
CA PRO A 108 -12.93 15.64 -2.58
C PRO A 108 -14.03 14.71 -2.04
N GLN A 109 -14.51 13.79 -2.86
CA GLN A 109 -15.53 12.83 -2.46
C GLN A 109 -15.01 11.81 -1.44
N LEU A 110 -13.74 11.45 -1.50
CA LEU A 110 -13.10 10.46 -0.63
C LEU A 110 -12.58 11.11 0.66
N ILE A 111 -11.84 12.23 0.56
CA ILE A 111 -11.23 12.85 1.73
C ILE A 111 -12.26 13.54 2.65
N ASN A 112 -13.40 13.94 2.12
CA ASN A 112 -14.50 14.53 2.90
C ASN A 112 -15.54 13.51 3.37
N HIS A 113 -15.33 12.20 3.09
CA HIS A 113 -16.23 11.16 3.57
C HIS A 113 -16.23 11.10 5.10
N PRO A 114 -17.40 10.84 5.77
CA PRO A 114 -17.49 10.78 7.23
C PRO A 114 -16.50 9.84 7.91
N LEU A 115 -16.09 8.75 7.26
CA LEU A 115 -15.03 7.85 7.75
C LEU A 115 -13.73 8.61 8.08
N MET A 116 -13.40 9.66 7.34
CA MET A 116 -12.16 10.44 7.50
C MET A 116 -12.15 11.27 8.81
N GLN A 117 -13.27 11.38 9.51
CA GLN A 117 -13.29 11.95 10.86
C GLN A 117 -12.64 11.02 11.90
N LEU A 118 -12.52 9.74 11.59
CA LEU A 118 -11.89 8.72 12.44
C LEU A 118 -10.38 8.63 12.16
N LYS A 119 -9.65 9.75 12.14
CA LYS A 119 -8.24 9.82 11.73
C LYS A 119 -7.35 8.78 12.44
N ASP A 120 -7.52 8.60 13.75
CA ASP A 120 -6.75 7.65 14.55
C ASP A 120 -7.02 6.17 14.20
N ARG A 121 -8.06 5.92 13.41
CA ARG A 121 -8.46 4.59 12.95
C ARG A 121 -8.04 4.30 11.52
N ILE A 122 -7.51 5.30 10.81
CA ILE A 122 -7.13 5.19 9.41
C ILE A 122 -5.64 5.34 9.28
N CYS A 123 -5.01 4.43 8.55
CA CYS A 123 -3.63 4.52 8.11
C CYS A 123 -3.61 4.51 6.57
N PHE A 124 -2.99 5.51 5.98
CA PHE A 124 -2.71 5.51 4.55
C PHE A 124 -1.29 5.01 4.28
N ALA A 125 -1.14 4.24 3.20
CA ALA A 125 0.15 3.74 2.80
C ALA A 125 0.34 3.83 1.28
N THR A 126 1.59 3.95 0.87
CA THR A 126 1.98 3.82 -0.53
C THR A 126 3.24 2.98 -0.67
N THR A 127 3.49 2.49 -1.89
CA THR A 127 4.76 1.87 -2.25
C THR A 127 5.62 2.90 -2.98
N ILE A 128 6.88 3.03 -2.59
CA ILE A 128 7.92 3.81 -3.27
C ILE A 128 9.10 2.87 -3.49
N GLU A 129 9.20 2.27 -4.66
CA GLU A 129 10.22 1.27 -4.96
C GLU A 129 11.62 1.87 -5.11
N SER A 130 11.68 3.16 -5.51
CA SER A 130 12.87 3.95 -5.78
C SER A 130 12.50 5.44 -5.85
N ASN A 131 13.49 6.31 -5.97
CA ASN A 131 13.30 7.70 -6.43
C ASN A 131 13.47 7.86 -7.94
N ARG A 132 13.93 6.81 -8.62
CA ARG A 132 14.12 6.78 -10.07
C ARG A 132 12.89 6.24 -10.78
N ASP A 133 12.61 6.77 -11.96
CA ASP A 133 11.51 6.27 -12.79
C ASP A 133 11.90 4.98 -13.51
N TYR A 134 11.20 3.91 -13.17
CA TYR A 134 11.32 2.62 -13.83
C TYR A 134 9.97 2.25 -14.49
N PRO A 135 9.95 1.72 -15.72
CA PRO A 135 8.73 1.34 -16.42
C PRO A 135 8.17 0.01 -15.88
N ILE A 136 8.00 -0.09 -14.57
CA ILE A 136 7.58 -1.32 -13.88
C ILE A 136 6.08 -1.40 -13.62
N SER A 137 5.35 -0.30 -13.80
CA SER A 137 3.89 -0.25 -13.56
C SER A 137 3.25 0.90 -14.34
N LYS A 138 1.90 0.88 -14.40
CA LYS A 138 1.07 1.98 -14.89
C LYS A 138 0.57 2.89 -13.75
N ALA A 139 1.16 2.79 -12.58
CA ALA A 139 0.81 3.60 -11.42
C ALA A 139 1.36 5.03 -11.54
N GLN A 140 0.97 5.91 -10.63
CA GLN A 140 1.56 7.25 -10.51
C GLN A 140 3.08 7.18 -10.33
N SER A 141 3.79 8.23 -10.72
CA SER A 141 5.22 8.38 -10.47
C SER A 141 5.52 8.37 -8.96
N MET A 142 6.75 8.05 -8.60
CA MET A 142 7.19 8.03 -7.19
C MET A 142 7.04 9.41 -6.54
N THR A 143 7.32 10.47 -7.28
CA THR A 143 7.18 11.86 -6.82
C THR A 143 5.71 12.21 -6.53
N GLU A 144 4.78 11.91 -7.45
CA GLU A 144 3.35 12.14 -7.21
C GLU A 144 2.84 11.37 -5.99
N ARG A 145 3.31 10.14 -5.79
CA ARG A 145 2.96 9.33 -4.60
C ARG A 145 3.49 9.99 -3.33
N ALA A 146 4.73 10.46 -3.35
CA ALA A 146 5.34 11.12 -2.20
C ALA A 146 4.62 12.43 -1.85
N ASP A 147 4.24 13.21 -2.85
CA ASP A 147 3.53 14.48 -2.68
C ASP A 147 2.15 14.28 -2.06
N ALA A 148 1.39 13.30 -2.54
CA ALA A 148 0.09 12.95 -1.99
C ALA A 148 0.19 12.47 -0.53
N MET A 149 1.17 11.62 -0.22
CA MET A 149 1.38 11.13 1.15
C MET A 149 1.79 12.24 2.10
N ALA A 150 2.63 13.19 1.65
CA ALA A 150 3.00 14.35 2.45
C ALA A 150 1.80 15.26 2.77
N GLN A 151 0.88 15.43 1.81
CA GLN A 151 -0.37 16.16 2.04
C GLN A 151 -1.26 15.46 3.07
N LEU A 152 -1.44 14.14 2.97
CA LEU A 152 -2.21 13.37 3.96
C LEU A 152 -1.62 13.47 5.36
N GLN A 153 -0.30 13.40 5.47
CA GLN A 153 0.40 13.57 6.75
C GLN A 153 0.18 14.97 7.32
N ALA A 154 0.26 16.03 6.49
CA ALA A 154 -0.02 17.41 6.90
C ALA A 154 -1.49 17.61 7.36
N MET A 155 -2.43 16.81 6.84
CA MET A 155 -3.82 16.77 7.29
C MET A 155 -4.00 16.00 8.61
N GLY A 156 -2.93 15.41 9.16
CA GLY A 156 -2.93 14.70 10.44
C GLY A 156 -3.29 13.22 10.34
N PHE A 157 -3.27 12.60 9.16
CA PHE A 157 -3.44 11.16 9.03
C PHE A 157 -2.12 10.42 9.30
N PRO A 158 -2.15 9.26 9.99
CA PRO A 158 -1.02 8.35 10.02
C PRO A 158 -0.68 7.86 8.60
N VAL A 159 0.59 8.05 8.20
CA VAL A 159 1.05 7.62 6.87
C VAL A 159 2.24 6.66 7.00
N MET A 160 2.27 5.66 6.13
CA MET A 160 3.30 4.63 6.06
C MET A 160 3.82 4.50 4.63
N VAL A 161 5.08 4.17 4.48
CA VAL A 161 5.67 3.86 3.17
C VAL A 161 6.16 2.42 3.17
N THR A 162 5.97 1.73 2.04
CA THR A 162 6.65 0.46 1.80
C THR A 162 7.58 0.60 0.60
N ILE A 163 8.82 0.17 0.78
CA ILE A 163 9.85 0.10 -0.27
C ILE A 163 9.98 -1.38 -0.62
N GLU A 164 9.00 -1.91 -1.35
CA GLU A 164 8.94 -3.34 -1.69
C GLU A 164 8.29 -3.56 -3.07
N PRO A 165 9.07 -4.07 -4.02
CA PRO A 165 10.50 -4.40 -3.91
C PRO A 165 11.37 -3.14 -3.89
N ILE A 166 12.41 -3.14 -3.05
CA ILE A 166 13.42 -2.09 -3.12
C ILE A 166 14.19 -2.21 -4.43
N MET A 167 14.31 -1.10 -5.15
CA MET A 167 15.07 -1.01 -6.39
C MET A 167 16.24 -0.05 -6.23
N ASP A 168 17.17 -0.08 -7.16
CA ASP A 168 18.32 0.84 -7.21
C ASP A 168 17.86 2.31 -7.12
N PHE A 169 18.55 3.11 -6.31
CA PHE A 169 18.12 4.46 -5.92
C PHE A 169 19.31 5.42 -5.75
N ASP A 170 19.00 6.71 -5.76
CA ASP A 170 19.91 7.77 -5.36
C ASP A 170 19.66 8.06 -3.88
N HIS A 171 20.66 7.80 -3.03
CA HIS A 171 20.52 7.78 -1.57
C HIS A 171 19.87 9.04 -1.02
N ASP A 172 20.52 10.19 -1.24
CA ASP A 172 20.08 11.47 -0.67
C ASP A 172 18.68 11.88 -1.17
N VAL A 173 18.39 11.59 -2.45
CA VAL A 173 17.10 11.92 -3.06
C VAL A 173 15.96 11.10 -2.46
N LEU A 174 16.18 9.79 -2.26
CA LEU A 174 15.18 8.91 -1.63
C LEU A 174 14.96 9.29 -0.17
N VAL A 175 16.05 9.59 0.56
CA VAL A 175 15.97 10.03 1.97
C VAL A 175 15.18 11.34 2.09
N GLU A 176 15.47 12.33 1.27
CA GLU A 176 14.74 13.62 1.30
C GLU A 176 13.27 13.45 0.90
N MET A 177 12.97 12.57 -0.04
CA MET A 177 11.58 12.21 -0.38
C MET A 177 10.84 11.63 0.84
N LEU A 178 11.47 10.75 1.59
CA LEU A 178 10.88 10.15 2.80
C LEU A 178 10.78 11.15 3.95
N LYS A 179 11.79 12.02 4.14
CA LYS A 179 11.71 13.13 5.10
C LYS A 179 10.54 14.09 4.81
N LYS A 180 10.24 14.34 3.54
CA LYS A 180 9.08 15.14 3.12
C LYS A 180 7.75 14.48 3.51
N ILE A 181 7.64 13.16 3.34
CA ILE A 181 6.44 12.39 3.70
C ILE A 181 6.23 12.32 5.21
N LYS A 182 7.31 12.23 5.99
CA LYS A 182 7.31 12.00 7.45
C LYS A 182 6.49 10.77 7.86
N PRO A 183 6.74 9.59 7.26
CA PRO A 183 6.00 8.39 7.61
C PRO A 183 6.32 7.96 9.04
N PHE A 184 5.33 7.42 9.77
CA PHE A 184 5.59 6.85 11.09
C PHE A 184 6.39 5.54 11.00
N GLN A 185 6.32 4.86 9.86
CA GLN A 185 7.01 3.59 9.58
C GLN A 185 7.34 3.45 8.09
N VAL A 186 8.52 2.90 7.81
CA VAL A 186 8.93 2.46 6.47
C VAL A 186 9.22 0.97 6.52
N ASN A 187 8.57 0.20 5.63
CA ASN A 187 8.80 -1.23 5.48
C ASN A 187 9.68 -1.46 4.26
N ILE A 188 10.76 -2.23 4.40
CA ILE A 188 11.70 -2.50 3.30
C ILE A 188 11.72 -3.99 2.99
N GLY A 189 11.52 -4.32 1.72
CA GLY A 189 11.51 -5.70 1.22
C GLY A 189 12.15 -5.83 -0.15
N CYS A 190 12.75 -7.01 -0.40
CA CYS A 190 13.36 -7.33 -1.69
C CYS A 190 12.37 -7.94 -2.66
N ASN A 191 12.73 -7.96 -3.93
CA ASN A 191 11.96 -8.66 -4.96
C ASN A 191 11.86 -10.16 -4.63
N THR A 192 10.65 -10.67 -4.59
CA THR A 192 10.37 -12.11 -4.37
C THR A 192 10.11 -12.88 -5.67
N SER A 193 9.92 -12.16 -6.79
CA SER A 193 9.70 -12.80 -8.08
C SER A 193 10.97 -13.49 -8.58
N LYS A 194 10.86 -14.77 -8.91
CA LYS A 194 11.95 -15.53 -9.56
C LYS A 194 12.03 -15.26 -11.06
N GLU A 195 10.92 -14.84 -11.67
CA GLU A 195 10.79 -14.63 -13.11
C GLU A 195 11.25 -13.22 -13.53
N ILE A 196 11.05 -12.24 -12.64
CA ILE A 196 11.31 -10.82 -12.93
C ILE A 196 12.58 -10.38 -12.22
N LYS A 197 13.59 -10.03 -13.01
CA LYS A 197 14.83 -9.43 -12.50
C LYS A 197 14.65 -7.92 -12.45
N LEU A 198 14.78 -7.35 -11.26
CA LEU A 198 14.80 -5.91 -11.05
C LEU A 198 16.24 -5.45 -10.76
N ARG A 199 16.52 -4.18 -11.00
CA ARG A 199 17.76 -3.56 -10.51
C ARG A 199 17.63 -3.36 -9.01
N GLU A 200 18.32 -4.18 -8.24
CA GLU A 200 18.33 -4.08 -6.78
C GLU A 200 19.60 -3.35 -6.33
N PRO A 201 19.52 -2.57 -5.24
CA PRO A 201 20.69 -1.95 -4.64
C PRO A 201 21.59 -3.02 -4.00
N THR A 202 22.84 -2.64 -3.72
CA THR A 202 23.77 -3.49 -2.95
C THR A 202 23.33 -3.54 -1.48
N ARG A 203 23.86 -4.55 -0.77
CA ARG A 203 23.65 -4.68 0.69
C ARG A 203 24.12 -3.42 1.44
N ASP A 204 25.27 -2.89 1.09
CA ASP A 204 25.86 -1.71 1.75
C ASP A 204 24.97 -0.46 1.53
N GLN A 205 24.40 -0.29 0.32
CA GLN A 205 23.49 0.80 0.03
C GLN A 205 22.21 0.69 0.88
N ILE A 206 21.65 -0.52 1.01
CA ILE A 206 20.46 -0.73 1.85
C ILE A 206 20.79 -0.51 3.32
N TYR A 207 21.94 -0.97 3.78
CA TYR A 207 22.37 -0.75 5.15
C TYR A 207 22.51 0.75 5.46
N ALA A 208 23.19 1.51 4.60
CA ALA A 208 23.33 2.95 4.74
C ALA A 208 21.96 3.64 4.79
N LEU A 209 21.04 3.28 3.86
CA LEU A 209 19.68 3.80 3.85
C LEU A 209 18.95 3.53 5.17
N VAL A 210 18.98 2.30 5.66
CA VAL A 210 18.33 1.91 6.92
C VAL A 210 18.87 2.69 8.11
N GLN A 211 20.20 2.88 8.19
CA GLN A 211 20.81 3.65 9.28
C GLN A 211 20.30 5.11 9.28
N GLU A 212 20.23 5.74 8.11
CA GLU A 212 19.75 7.11 8.03
C GLU A 212 18.24 7.22 8.31
N LEU A 213 17.42 6.36 7.74
CA LEU A 213 15.97 6.37 7.95
C LEU A 213 15.61 6.19 9.44
N ARG A 214 16.33 5.36 10.16
CA ARG A 214 16.13 5.14 11.62
C ARG A 214 16.27 6.41 12.47
N THR A 215 16.90 7.46 11.94
CA THR A 215 17.02 8.74 12.65
C THR A 215 15.71 9.51 12.75
N PHE A 216 14.72 9.21 11.91
CA PHE A 216 13.46 9.96 11.87
C PHE A 216 12.18 9.12 11.68
N THR A 217 12.30 7.81 11.43
CA THR A 217 11.13 6.92 11.26
C THR A 217 11.43 5.51 11.75
N ASN A 218 10.36 4.74 12.04
CA ASN A 218 10.52 3.32 12.36
C ASN A 218 10.79 2.51 11.09
N ILE A 219 11.77 1.60 11.16
CA ILE A 219 12.11 0.72 10.03
C ILE A 219 11.77 -0.71 10.36
N GLU A 220 10.99 -1.34 9.47
CA GLU A 220 10.67 -2.75 9.50
C GLU A 220 11.28 -3.45 8.27
N LEU A 221 12.18 -4.39 8.51
CA LEU A 221 12.76 -5.22 7.46
C LEU A 221 11.92 -6.46 7.27
N LYS A 222 11.34 -6.60 6.09
CA LYS A 222 10.53 -7.77 5.74
C LYS A 222 11.36 -9.04 5.71
N SER A 223 10.74 -10.20 5.95
CA SER A 223 11.43 -11.49 5.98
C SER A 223 12.17 -11.84 4.66
N ASN A 224 11.70 -11.30 3.53
CA ASN A 224 12.35 -11.44 2.23
C ASN A 224 13.63 -10.59 2.07
N SER A 225 13.91 -9.69 3.02
CA SER A 225 15.16 -8.91 3.08
C SER A 225 16.33 -9.67 3.71
N LYS A 226 16.12 -10.89 4.24
CA LYS A 226 17.19 -11.69 4.88
C LYS A 226 18.34 -12.10 3.94
N ARG A 227 18.14 -11.95 2.62
CA ARG A 227 19.17 -12.22 1.60
C ARG A 227 20.13 -11.04 1.36
N ILE A 228 19.90 -9.93 2.00
CA ILE A 228 20.69 -8.70 1.91
C ILE A 228 21.46 -8.50 3.20
#